data_b620a98d7e0427c062f43380769a6e8c
#
_entry.id   b620a98d7e0427c062f43380769a6e8c
#
_cell.length_a   1.000
_cell.length_b   1.000
_cell.length_c   1.000
_cell.angle_alpha   90.00
_cell.angle_beta   90.00
_cell.angle_gamma   90.00
#
_symmetry.space_group_name_H-M   'P 1'
#
loop_
_entity.id
_entity.type
_entity.pdbx_description
1 polymer ?
#
loop_
_entity_poly.entity_id
_entity_poly.type
_entity_poly.pdbx_seq_one_letter_code
_entity_poly.pdbx_strand_id
1 'polypeptide(L)'
;FKLAPEEALGAPHFLMMGLNQETNGSYYRWDVSYSVSFPTRWERLKANIDLALHRVLWMGPGDLALHEAKKALVNFNDGTFAWKMDGGERFSISGGPVFPTEHELIWSTALQALWLGVLGGCLLYAFAAADRNSVTLWLCLLGVMAMVMLFECRARYLYANVPIFILAAVLGARSLAARVRGR
;
A
#
# COMPACT_ATOMS: atom_id res chain seq x y z
N PHE A 1 -21.49 5.27 13.91
CA PHE A 1 -20.96 6.61 13.59
C PHE A 1 -21.17 6.82 12.10
N LYS A 2 -22.10 7.67 11.70
CA LYS A 2 -22.29 8.07 10.30
C LYS A 2 -21.65 9.43 10.15
N LEU A 3 -20.49 9.49 9.47
CA LEU A 3 -19.95 10.77 9.01
C LEU A 3 -20.96 11.40 8.04
N ALA A 4 -21.22 12.68 8.18
CA ALA A 4 -21.98 13.40 7.16
C ALA A 4 -21.21 13.32 5.82
N PRO A 5 -21.89 13.18 4.68
CA PRO A 5 -21.21 13.09 3.38
C PRO A 5 -20.29 14.27 3.10
N GLU A 6 -20.57 15.41 3.72
CA GLU A 6 -19.77 16.64 3.61
C GLU A 6 -18.49 16.60 4.42
N GLU A 7 -18.39 15.74 5.44
CA GLU A 7 -17.19 15.57 6.28
C GLU A 7 -16.17 14.59 5.67
N ALA A 8 -16.60 13.78 4.70
CA ALA A 8 -15.72 12.82 4.05
C ALA A 8 -14.68 13.54 3.17
N LEU A 9 -13.41 13.24 3.39
CA LEU A 9 -12.30 13.83 2.62
C LEU A 9 -12.31 13.37 1.14
N GLY A 10 -12.74 12.14 0.87
CA GLY A 10 -12.88 11.59 -0.48
C GLY A 10 -11.56 11.21 -1.15
N ALA A 11 -11.66 10.51 -2.29
CA ALA A 11 -10.50 10.01 -3.04
C ALA A 11 -9.50 11.11 -3.46
N PRO A 12 -9.91 12.32 -3.88
CA PRO A 12 -8.96 13.38 -4.24
C PRO A 12 -8.03 13.81 -3.12
N HIS A 13 -8.47 13.75 -1.86
CA HIS A 13 -7.61 14.01 -0.70
C HIS A 13 -6.48 12.99 -0.59
N PHE A 14 -6.81 11.71 -0.70
CA PHE A 14 -5.82 10.64 -0.62
C PHE A 14 -4.88 10.61 -1.83
N LEU A 15 -5.36 11.00 -3.01
CA LEU A 15 -4.52 11.21 -4.20
C LEU A 15 -3.52 12.36 -3.97
N MET A 16 -4.00 13.49 -3.51
CA MET A 16 -3.16 14.66 -3.20
C MET A 16 -2.10 14.32 -2.14
N MET A 17 -2.50 13.63 -1.07
CA MET A 17 -1.58 13.17 -0.02
C MET A 17 -0.58 12.15 -0.56
N GLY A 18 -1.02 11.21 -1.41
CA GLY A 18 -0.16 10.22 -2.06
C GLY A 18 0.96 10.81 -2.93
N LEU A 19 0.79 12.06 -3.37
CA LEU A 19 1.78 12.80 -4.17
C LEU A 19 2.64 13.77 -3.33
N ASN A 20 2.58 13.67 -2.00
CA ASN A 20 3.40 14.49 -1.13
C ASN A 20 4.82 13.93 -1.00
N GLN A 21 5.80 14.64 -1.56
CA GLN A 21 7.22 14.24 -1.54
C GLN A 21 7.83 14.23 -0.14
N GLU A 22 7.44 15.17 0.73
CA GLU A 22 8.02 15.29 2.07
C GLU A 22 7.77 14.05 2.94
N THR A 23 6.63 13.39 2.70
CA THR A 23 6.20 12.21 3.47
C THR A 23 6.29 10.91 2.68
N ASN A 24 6.84 10.94 1.46
CA ASN A 24 6.78 9.82 0.51
C ASN A 24 5.35 9.29 0.31
N GLY A 25 4.37 10.21 0.26
CA GLY A 25 2.96 9.87 0.08
C GLY A 25 2.25 9.35 1.32
N SER A 26 2.89 9.36 2.49
CA SER A 26 2.28 8.95 3.76
C SER A 26 1.43 10.07 4.37
N TYR A 27 0.67 9.72 5.43
CA TYR A 27 -0.16 10.67 6.16
C TYR A 27 0.61 11.93 6.54
N TYR A 28 0.01 13.09 6.23
CA TYR A 28 0.55 14.39 6.61
C TYR A 28 -0.56 15.29 7.16
N ARG A 29 -0.38 15.73 8.41
CA ARG A 29 -1.39 16.52 9.11
C ARG A 29 -1.72 17.83 8.39
N TRP A 30 -0.74 18.45 7.73
CA TRP A 30 -0.96 19.68 6.98
C TRP A 30 -1.88 19.45 5.77
N ASP A 31 -1.74 18.35 5.05
CA ASP A 31 -2.62 18.00 3.93
C ASP A 31 -4.07 17.80 4.40
N VAL A 32 -4.25 17.22 5.59
CA VAL A 32 -5.58 17.10 6.22
C VAL A 32 -6.13 18.48 6.54
N SER A 33 -5.33 19.33 7.21
CA SER A 33 -5.73 20.71 7.57
C SER A 33 -6.07 21.54 6.34
N TYR A 34 -5.29 21.40 5.26
CA TYR A 34 -5.57 22.03 3.98
C TYR A 34 -6.92 21.59 3.42
N SER A 35 -7.19 20.30 3.36
CA SER A 35 -8.44 19.78 2.83
C SER A 35 -9.65 20.24 3.64
N VAL A 36 -9.59 20.21 4.97
CA VAL A 36 -10.73 20.60 5.82
C VAL A 36 -10.93 22.12 5.91
N SER A 37 -9.99 22.94 5.43
CA SER A 37 -10.15 24.39 5.38
C SER A 37 -11.19 24.86 4.36
N PHE A 38 -11.56 24.02 3.40
CA PHE A 38 -12.58 24.35 2.39
C PHE A 38 -13.97 24.00 2.89
N PRO A 39 -14.92 24.95 2.90
CA PRO A 39 -16.23 24.77 3.53
C PRO A 39 -17.13 23.78 2.78
N THR A 40 -17.03 23.72 1.47
CA THR A 40 -17.87 22.83 0.66
C THR A 40 -17.10 21.63 0.12
N ARG A 41 -17.83 20.51 -0.06
CA ARG A 41 -17.25 19.30 -0.68
C ARG A 41 -16.68 19.58 -2.07
N TRP A 42 -17.32 20.44 -2.84
CA TRP A 42 -16.89 20.76 -4.20
C TRP A 42 -15.59 21.57 -4.23
N GLU A 43 -15.48 22.58 -3.39
CA GLU A 43 -14.25 23.37 -3.25
C GLU A 43 -13.10 22.50 -2.77
N ARG A 44 -13.34 21.65 -1.80
CA ARG A 44 -12.36 20.67 -1.29
C ARG A 44 -11.87 19.72 -2.39
N LEU A 45 -12.80 19.15 -3.18
CA LEU A 45 -12.45 18.26 -4.30
C LEU A 45 -11.57 18.99 -5.31
N LYS A 46 -11.98 20.18 -5.72
CA LYS A 46 -11.23 21.01 -6.67
C LYS A 46 -9.84 21.35 -6.14
N ALA A 47 -9.74 21.86 -4.92
CA ALA A 47 -8.48 22.25 -4.30
C ALA A 47 -7.51 21.06 -4.16
N ASN A 48 -8.01 19.88 -3.78
CA ASN A 48 -7.20 18.68 -3.68
C ASN A 48 -6.70 18.19 -5.04
N ILE A 49 -7.51 18.25 -6.08
CA ILE A 49 -7.09 17.93 -7.45
C ILE A 49 -6.05 18.94 -7.94
N ASP A 50 -6.30 20.23 -7.76
CA ASP A 50 -5.37 21.29 -8.18
C ASP A 50 -4.01 21.12 -7.50
N LEU A 51 -3.98 20.84 -6.19
CA LEU A 51 -2.73 20.60 -5.47
C LEU A 51 -2.05 19.30 -5.91
N ALA A 52 -2.80 18.23 -6.17
CA ALA A 52 -2.26 16.97 -6.70
C ALA A 52 -1.57 17.19 -8.05
N LEU A 53 -2.23 17.89 -8.98
CA LEU A 53 -1.67 18.23 -10.29
C LEU A 53 -0.43 19.12 -10.15
N HIS A 54 -0.48 20.12 -9.28
CA HIS A 54 0.67 20.99 -8.99
C HIS A 54 1.88 20.17 -8.51
N ARG A 55 1.67 19.20 -7.60
CA ARG A 55 2.74 18.32 -7.11
C ARG A 55 3.37 17.50 -8.23
N VAL A 56 2.55 16.89 -9.11
CA VAL A 56 3.05 16.12 -10.26
C VAL A 56 3.86 17.00 -11.21
N LEU A 57 3.32 18.17 -11.57
CA LEU A 57 4.00 19.10 -12.49
C LEU A 57 5.31 19.65 -11.89
N TRP A 58 5.31 19.92 -10.58
CA TRP A 58 6.51 20.37 -9.87
C TRP A 58 7.62 19.32 -9.82
N MET A 59 7.26 18.07 -9.57
CA MET A 59 8.23 16.97 -9.54
C MET A 59 8.89 16.73 -10.90
N GLY A 60 8.13 16.85 -11.97
CA GLY A 60 8.57 16.38 -13.27
C GLY A 60 8.75 14.84 -13.31
N PRO A 61 9.08 14.25 -14.47
CA PRO A 61 9.03 12.79 -14.65
C PRO A 61 10.09 12.04 -13.84
N GLY A 62 11.29 12.60 -13.65
CA GLY A 62 12.37 11.95 -12.91
C GLY A 62 12.10 11.83 -11.42
N ASP A 63 11.73 12.95 -10.80
CA ASP A 63 11.42 12.98 -9.37
C ASP A 63 10.13 12.25 -9.06
N LEU A 64 9.14 12.26 -9.97
CA LEU A 64 7.93 11.45 -9.83
C LEU A 64 8.27 9.96 -9.81
N ALA A 65 9.12 9.49 -10.72
CA ALA A 65 9.55 8.09 -10.74
C ALA A 65 10.29 7.71 -9.44
N LEU A 66 11.16 8.58 -8.93
CA LEU A 66 11.86 8.38 -7.67
C LEU A 66 10.88 8.38 -6.47
N HIS A 67 9.90 9.29 -6.47
CA HIS A 67 8.85 9.33 -5.46
C HIS A 67 8.04 8.03 -5.43
N GLU A 68 7.62 7.54 -6.59
CA GLU A 68 6.88 6.28 -6.68
C GLU A 68 7.74 5.07 -6.27
N ALA A 69 9.04 5.05 -6.60
CA ALA A 69 9.94 4.01 -6.11
C ALA A 69 10.05 4.02 -4.57
N LYS A 70 10.15 5.19 -3.95
CA LYS A 70 10.14 5.32 -2.47
C LYS A 70 8.81 4.86 -1.88
N LYS A 71 7.68 5.21 -2.49
CA LYS A 71 6.35 4.71 -2.08
C LYS A 71 6.26 3.19 -2.15
N ALA A 72 6.77 2.60 -3.24
CA ALA A 72 6.83 1.14 -3.36
C ALA A 72 7.61 0.51 -2.20
N LEU A 73 8.77 1.06 -1.86
CA LEU A 73 9.54 0.59 -0.70
C LEU A 73 8.74 0.72 0.60
N VAL A 74 8.11 1.85 0.86
CA VAL A 74 7.31 2.04 2.09
C VAL A 74 6.13 1.05 2.15
N ASN A 75 5.43 0.83 1.03
CA ASN A 75 4.27 -0.04 1.00
C ASN A 75 4.63 -1.53 1.08
N PHE A 76 5.67 -1.96 0.36
CA PHE A 76 5.98 -3.39 0.19
C PHE A 76 7.12 -3.90 1.07
N ASN A 77 7.89 -3.02 1.72
CA ASN A 77 8.97 -3.41 2.61
C ASN A 77 8.56 -3.47 4.10
N ASP A 78 7.27 -3.72 4.36
CA ASP A 78 6.77 -3.89 5.72
C ASP A 78 5.81 -5.08 5.80
N GLY A 79 6.35 -6.24 6.15
CA GLY A 79 5.59 -7.46 6.37
C GLY A 79 4.70 -7.44 7.62
N THR A 80 4.77 -6.39 8.43
CA THR A 80 3.87 -6.15 9.56
C THR A 80 2.64 -5.34 9.17
N PHE A 81 2.60 -4.83 7.93
CA PHE A 81 1.50 -4.01 7.40
C PHE A 81 1.17 -2.79 8.27
N ALA A 82 2.21 -2.08 8.71
CA ALA A 82 2.13 -0.91 9.59
C ALA A 82 1.50 -1.21 10.98
N TRP A 83 1.43 -2.48 11.38
CA TRP A 83 0.88 -2.87 12.67
C TRP A 83 1.60 -2.15 13.83
N LYS A 84 2.92 -2.05 13.75
CA LYS A 84 3.75 -1.36 14.75
C LYS A 84 3.44 0.13 14.85
N MET A 85 3.22 0.79 13.74
CA MET A 85 2.95 2.24 13.70
C MET A 85 1.50 2.59 14.04
N ASP A 86 0.55 1.75 13.60
CA ASP A 86 -0.87 2.06 13.68
C ASP A 86 -1.57 1.39 14.87
N GLY A 87 -1.01 0.34 15.46
CA GLY A 87 -1.74 -0.50 16.41
C GLY A 87 -0.98 -1.01 17.62
N GLY A 88 0.35 -1.01 17.58
CA GLY A 88 1.15 -1.68 18.62
C GLY A 88 0.90 -1.20 20.05
N GLU A 89 0.60 0.09 20.25
CA GLU A 89 0.29 0.64 21.56
C GLU A 89 -1.23 0.79 21.82
N ARG A 90 -2.05 0.81 20.77
CA ARG A 90 -3.50 1.13 20.87
C ARG A 90 -4.42 -0.08 20.97
N PHE A 91 -4.00 -1.25 20.50
CA PHE A 91 -4.77 -2.49 20.56
C PHE A 91 -4.30 -3.42 21.67
N SER A 92 -4.34 -2.92 22.88
CA SER A 92 -4.20 -3.74 24.07
C SER A 92 -5.58 -4.14 24.57
N ILE A 93 -5.93 -5.42 24.50
CA ILE A 93 -7.18 -5.95 25.07
C ILE A 93 -7.14 -5.94 26.61
N SER A 94 -5.94 -5.86 27.20
CA SER A 94 -5.72 -5.91 28.66
C SER A 94 -4.78 -4.81 29.18
N GLY A 95 -4.54 -3.74 28.43
CA GLY A 95 -3.66 -2.64 28.85
C GLY A 95 -2.16 -2.88 28.60
N GLY A 96 -1.76 -4.02 28.05
CA GLY A 96 -0.39 -4.33 27.66
C GLY A 96 -0.22 -4.51 26.14
N PRO A 97 1.02 -4.49 25.61
CA PRO A 97 1.26 -4.72 24.20
C PRO A 97 0.75 -6.11 23.79
N VAL A 98 0.16 -6.21 22.59
CA VAL A 98 -0.37 -7.48 22.04
C VAL A 98 0.71 -8.55 21.92
N PHE A 99 1.97 -8.14 21.71
CA PHE A 99 3.15 -9.01 21.81
C PHE A 99 4.13 -8.45 22.82
N PRO A 100 4.81 -9.31 23.61
CA PRO A 100 5.91 -8.88 24.44
C PRO A 100 6.96 -8.13 23.60
N THR A 101 7.38 -6.96 24.04
CA THR A 101 8.37 -6.11 23.36
C THR A 101 9.69 -6.83 23.07
N GLU A 102 10.07 -7.77 23.92
CA GLU A 102 11.24 -8.63 23.77
C GLU A 102 11.19 -9.57 22.57
N HIS A 103 9.99 -9.93 22.09
CA HIS A 103 9.82 -10.78 20.91
C HIS A 103 9.44 -10.00 19.64
N GLU A 104 9.27 -8.69 19.74
CA GLU A 104 8.81 -7.85 18.62
C GLU A 104 9.76 -7.94 17.42
N LEU A 105 11.06 -7.92 17.66
CA LEU A 105 12.07 -8.01 16.60
C LEU A 105 11.99 -9.36 15.88
N ILE A 106 11.83 -10.45 16.64
CA ILE A 106 11.75 -11.80 16.07
C ILE A 106 10.51 -11.91 15.18
N TRP A 107 9.36 -11.48 15.69
CA TRP A 107 8.11 -11.54 14.94
C TRP A 107 8.11 -10.64 13.71
N SER A 108 8.57 -9.40 13.83
CA SER A 108 8.65 -8.50 12.70
C SER A 108 9.60 -9.03 11.61
N THR A 109 10.74 -9.59 12.00
CA THR A 109 11.69 -10.20 11.07
C THR A 109 11.09 -11.43 10.38
N ALA A 110 10.40 -12.30 11.13
CA ALA A 110 9.75 -13.48 10.57
C ALA A 110 8.63 -13.11 9.60
N LEU A 111 7.80 -12.15 9.96
CA LEU A 111 6.73 -11.64 9.08
C LEU A 111 7.30 -10.98 7.82
N GLN A 112 8.38 -10.21 7.96
CA GLN A 112 9.07 -9.61 6.82
C GLN A 112 9.65 -10.68 5.89
N ALA A 113 10.31 -11.70 6.42
CA ALA A 113 10.85 -12.80 5.63
C ALA A 113 9.74 -13.57 4.88
N LEU A 114 8.64 -13.85 5.57
CA LEU A 114 7.46 -14.47 4.98
C LEU A 114 6.87 -13.62 3.84
N TRP A 115 6.71 -12.31 4.08
CA TRP A 115 6.20 -11.38 3.08
C TRP A 115 7.09 -11.27 1.85
N LEU A 116 8.42 -11.20 2.03
CA LEU A 116 9.38 -11.23 0.92
C LEU A 116 9.29 -12.55 0.15
N GLY A 117 9.06 -13.67 0.82
CA GLY A 117 8.78 -14.96 0.18
C GLY A 117 7.52 -14.94 -0.68
N VAL A 118 6.44 -14.32 -0.18
CA VAL A 118 5.19 -14.12 -0.94
C VAL A 118 5.44 -13.24 -2.17
N LEU A 119 6.12 -12.10 -2.03
CA LEU A 119 6.46 -11.22 -3.16
C LEU A 119 7.35 -11.93 -4.19
N GLY A 120 8.34 -12.72 -3.74
CA GLY A 120 9.17 -13.55 -4.61
C GLY A 120 8.34 -14.58 -5.38
N GLY A 121 7.38 -15.22 -4.73
CA GLY A 121 6.43 -16.13 -5.36
C GLY A 121 5.54 -15.44 -6.41
N CYS A 122 5.10 -14.20 -6.14
CA CYS A 122 4.38 -13.39 -7.12
C CYS A 122 5.25 -13.07 -8.34
N LEU A 123 6.52 -12.77 -8.15
CA LEU A 123 7.46 -12.57 -9.26
C LEU A 123 7.63 -13.86 -10.09
N LEU A 124 7.74 -15.03 -9.43
CA LEU A 124 7.76 -16.31 -10.13
C LEU A 124 6.49 -16.53 -10.95
N TYR A 125 5.31 -16.19 -10.40
CA TYR A 125 4.06 -16.22 -11.12
C TYR A 125 4.09 -15.30 -12.34
N ALA A 126 4.66 -14.12 -12.20
CA ALA A 126 4.83 -13.15 -13.28
C ALA A 126 5.57 -13.73 -14.49
N PHE A 127 6.62 -14.47 -14.26
CA PHE A 127 7.45 -15.06 -15.33
C PHE A 127 6.96 -16.43 -15.80
N ALA A 128 6.14 -17.12 -15.03
CA ALA A 128 5.75 -18.51 -15.30
C ALA A 128 4.36 -18.64 -15.90
N ALA A 129 3.43 -17.75 -15.57
CA ALA A 129 2.03 -17.84 -15.93
C ALA A 129 1.75 -17.04 -17.19
N ALA A 130 1.86 -17.70 -18.33
CA ALA A 130 1.52 -17.12 -19.65
C ALA A 130 0.16 -17.64 -20.16
N ASP A 131 -0.68 -18.21 -19.30
CA ASP A 131 -1.97 -18.75 -19.73
C ASP A 131 -3.11 -17.76 -19.59
N ARG A 132 -4.20 -18.00 -20.31
CA ARG A 132 -5.38 -17.13 -20.37
C ARG A 132 -6.09 -17.03 -19.01
N ASN A 133 -5.96 -18.02 -18.14
CA ASN A 133 -6.61 -18.06 -16.84
C ASN A 133 -5.88 -17.16 -15.81
N SER A 134 -4.65 -16.80 -16.09
CA SER A 134 -3.84 -15.92 -15.21
C SER A 134 -4.20 -14.44 -15.32
N VAL A 135 -4.91 -14.02 -16.38
CA VAL A 135 -5.21 -12.60 -16.66
C VAL A 135 -5.99 -11.94 -15.53
N THR A 136 -7.00 -12.61 -14.98
CA THR A 136 -7.82 -12.06 -13.88
C THR A 136 -6.97 -11.78 -12.65
N LEU A 137 -6.11 -12.71 -12.25
CA LEU A 137 -5.24 -12.52 -11.09
C LEU A 137 -4.20 -11.43 -11.33
N TRP A 138 -3.68 -11.32 -12.55
CA TRP A 138 -2.82 -10.21 -12.96
C TRP A 138 -3.50 -8.86 -12.83
N LEU A 139 -4.73 -8.74 -13.33
CA LEU A 139 -5.50 -7.51 -13.22
C LEU A 139 -5.79 -7.15 -11.76
N CYS A 140 -6.07 -8.13 -10.91
CA CYS A 140 -6.22 -7.91 -9.46
C CYS A 140 -4.92 -7.37 -8.84
N LEU A 141 -3.77 -8.01 -9.09
CA LEU A 141 -2.47 -7.57 -8.57
C LEU A 141 -2.13 -6.15 -9.06
N LEU A 142 -2.26 -5.90 -10.36
CA LEU A 142 -2.01 -4.58 -10.94
C LEU A 142 -2.95 -3.52 -10.37
N GLY A 143 -4.24 -3.85 -10.18
CA GLY A 143 -5.21 -2.94 -9.57
C GLY A 143 -4.84 -2.56 -8.14
N VAL A 144 -4.43 -3.54 -7.31
CA VAL A 144 -3.95 -3.28 -5.95
C VAL A 144 -2.69 -2.44 -5.96
N MET A 145 -1.72 -2.77 -6.82
CA MET A 145 -0.48 -1.99 -6.95
C MET A 145 -0.78 -0.55 -7.39
N ALA A 146 -1.62 -0.37 -8.41
CA ALA A 146 -2.02 0.95 -8.86
C ALA A 146 -2.70 1.76 -7.75
N MET A 147 -3.57 1.13 -6.97
CA MET A 147 -4.24 1.77 -5.84
C MET A 147 -3.25 2.30 -4.81
N VAL A 148 -2.32 1.47 -4.34
CA VAL A 148 -1.35 1.90 -3.30
C VAL A 148 -0.28 2.84 -3.84
N MET A 149 -0.04 2.85 -5.16
CA MET A 149 0.87 3.80 -5.79
C MET A 149 0.22 5.16 -6.03
N LEU A 150 -1.05 5.22 -6.40
CA LEU A 150 -1.76 6.48 -6.68
C LEU A 150 -2.19 7.22 -5.42
N PHE A 151 -2.61 6.50 -4.38
CA PHE A 151 -3.20 7.10 -3.19
C PHE A 151 -2.21 7.18 -2.02
N GLU A 152 -2.70 7.57 -0.84
CA GLU A 152 -1.90 7.61 0.38
C GLU A 152 -1.12 6.32 0.60
N CYS A 153 0.18 6.48 0.89
CA CYS A 153 1.09 5.36 1.11
C CYS A 153 0.97 4.83 2.54
N ARG A 154 0.41 3.62 2.68
CA ARG A 154 0.38 2.87 3.95
C ARG A 154 0.31 1.37 3.70
N ALA A 155 1.29 0.64 4.22
CA ALA A 155 1.36 -0.81 4.09
C ALA A 155 0.08 -1.54 4.55
N ARG A 156 -0.65 -1.00 5.53
CA ARG A 156 -1.94 -1.57 6.00
C ARG A 156 -3.00 -1.73 4.91
N TYR A 157 -2.94 -0.95 3.83
CA TYR A 157 -3.89 -1.10 2.72
C TYR A 157 -3.65 -2.38 1.91
N LEU A 158 -2.45 -2.96 2.02
CA LEU A 158 -2.16 -4.26 1.42
C LEU A 158 -2.76 -5.41 2.21
N TYR A 159 -3.01 -5.22 3.52
CA TYR A 159 -3.45 -6.31 4.41
C TYR A 159 -4.71 -7.02 3.90
N ALA A 160 -5.73 -6.27 3.48
CA ALA A 160 -6.97 -6.84 2.93
C ALA A 160 -6.74 -7.61 1.62
N ASN A 161 -5.64 -7.35 0.92
CA ASN A 161 -5.29 -7.92 -0.37
C ASN A 161 -4.25 -9.06 -0.27
N VAL A 162 -3.71 -9.33 0.92
CA VAL A 162 -2.73 -10.41 1.17
C VAL A 162 -3.17 -11.75 0.58
N PRO A 163 -4.44 -12.18 0.66
CA PRO A 163 -4.87 -13.45 0.04
C PRO A 163 -4.62 -13.51 -1.47
N ILE A 164 -4.73 -12.40 -2.19
CA ILE A 164 -4.46 -12.32 -3.65
C ILE A 164 -2.97 -12.55 -3.91
N PHE A 165 -2.09 -11.94 -3.11
CA PHE A 165 -0.64 -12.13 -3.21
C PHE A 165 -0.24 -13.56 -2.87
N ILE A 166 -0.81 -14.16 -1.82
CA ILE A 166 -0.54 -15.56 -1.44
C ILE A 166 -0.97 -16.50 -2.56
N LEU A 167 -2.16 -16.31 -3.15
CA LEU A 167 -2.63 -17.11 -4.27
C LEU A 167 -1.66 -17.06 -5.46
N ALA A 168 -1.23 -15.85 -5.84
CA ALA A 168 -0.26 -15.67 -6.92
C ALA A 168 1.08 -16.33 -6.58
N ALA A 169 1.57 -16.22 -5.35
CA ALA A 169 2.81 -16.83 -4.91
C ALA A 169 2.76 -18.37 -4.98
N VAL A 170 1.66 -18.98 -4.52
CA VAL A 170 1.46 -20.42 -4.59
C VAL A 170 1.43 -20.92 -6.03
N LEU A 171 0.72 -20.22 -6.92
CA LEU A 171 0.66 -20.57 -8.34
C LEU A 171 2.04 -20.42 -9.02
N GLY A 172 2.79 -19.38 -8.66
CA GLY A 172 4.17 -19.18 -9.13
C GLY A 172 5.09 -20.31 -8.70
N ALA A 173 5.07 -20.69 -7.43
CA ALA A 173 5.86 -21.78 -6.90
C ALA A 173 5.49 -23.13 -7.56
N ARG A 174 4.21 -23.40 -7.77
CA ARG A 174 3.75 -24.61 -8.49
C ARG A 174 4.26 -24.66 -9.93
N SER A 175 4.20 -23.53 -10.64
CA SER A 175 4.68 -23.44 -12.03
C SER A 175 6.19 -23.69 -12.11
N LEU A 176 6.96 -23.16 -11.17
CA LEU A 176 8.40 -23.43 -11.09
C LEU A 176 8.67 -24.91 -10.80
N ALA A 177 7.98 -25.50 -9.82
CA ALA A 177 8.14 -26.92 -9.47
C ALA A 177 7.80 -27.85 -10.64
N ALA A 178 6.78 -27.53 -11.44
CA ALA A 178 6.43 -28.28 -12.63
C ALA A 178 7.53 -28.23 -13.70
N ARG A 179 8.14 -27.05 -13.91
CA ARG A 179 9.27 -26.89 -14.87
C ARG A 179 10.51 -27.67 -14.45
N VAL A 180 10.80 -27.71 -13.14
CA VAL A 180 11.96 -28.46 -12.60
C VAL A 180 11.76 -29.97 -12.74
N ARG A 181 10.52 -30.48 -12.53
CA ARG A 181 10.21 -31.92 -12.66
C ARG A 181 10.08 -32.41 -14.08
N GLY A 182 9.80 -31.54 -15.04
CA GLY A 182 9.68 -31.86 -16.45
C GLY A 182 11.01 -31.83 -17.21
N ARG A 183 12.11 -31.49 -16.50
CA ARG A 183 13.50 -31.62 -17.00
C ARG A 183 14.15 -32.89 -16.44
#